data_94310a0e57ac22f98072d730b7627ef9
#
_entry.id   94310a0e57ac22f98072d730b7627ef9
#
_cell.length_a   1.000
_cell.length_b   1.000
_cell.length_c   1.000
_cell.angle_alpha   90.00
_cell.angle_beta   90.00
_cell.angle_gamma   90.00
#
_symmetry.space_group_name_H-M   'P 1'
#
loop_
_entity.id
_entity.type
_entity.pdbx_description
1 polymer ?
#
loop_
_entity_poly.entity_id
_entity_poly.type
_entity_poly.pdbx_seq_one_letter_code
_entity_poly.pdbx_strand_id
1 'polypeptide(L)'
;MISLELIRDILSWGLFLLGGAGVVIGAIGIVRFPDFYTRLHASGITDTAGAELILLGMILQAPNWLVVAKLVFVGFFLFMTSPVSTHAIAHAAWVVGLRPMLGPDLKREGEEQ
;
A
#
# COMPACT_ATOMS: atom_id res chain seq x y z
N MET A 1 -27.16 -26.25 -1.37
CA MET A 1 -27.49 -24.82 -1.18
C MET A 1 -26.30 -24.07 -0.60
N ILE A 2 -25.91 -23.00 -1.27
CA ILE A 2 -24.75 -22.22 -0.83
C ILE A 2 -25.18 -21.34 0.33
N SER A 3 -24.56 -21.48 1.50
CA SER A 3 -24.85 -20.67 2.65
C SER A 3 -24.19 -19.30 2.55
N LEU A 4 -24.72 -18.33 3.30
CA LEU A 4 -24.10 -17.01 3.38
C LEU A 4 -22.68 -17.11 3.94
N GLU A 5 -22.45 -18.07 4.85
CA GLU A 5 -21.13 -18.30 5.40
C GLU A 5 -20.14 -18.75 4.34
N LEU A 6 -20.57 -19.63 3.44
CA LEU A 6 -19.70 -20.09 2.36
C LEU A 6 -19.36 -18.95 1.40
N ILE A 7 -20.35 -18.11 1.05
CA ILE A 7 -20.12 -16.95 0.19
C ILE A 7 -19.14 -15.99 0.86
N ARG A 8 -19.34 -15.73 2.13
CA ARG A 8 -18.46 -14.86 2.91
C ARG A 8 -17.03 -15.41 2.93
N ASP A 9 -16.87 -16.71 3.15
CA ASP A 9 -15.56 -17.33 3.21
C ASP A 9 -14.85 -17.25 1.86
N ILE A 10 -15.57 -17.49 0.77
CA ILE A 10 -14.99 -17.40 -0.58
C ILE A 10 -14.53 -15.98 -0.87
N LEU A 11 -15.36 -14.99 -0.55
CA LEU A 11 -15.00 -13.58 -0.75
C LEU A 11 -13.81 -13.16 0.11
N SER A 12 -13.78 -13.60 1.36
CA SER A 12 -12.66 -13.31 2.25
C SER A 12 -11.35 -13.88 1.74
N TRP A 13 -11.36 -15.14 1.31
CA TRP A 13 -10.16 -15.75 0.76
C TRP A 13 -9.71 -15.06 -0.53
N GLY A 14 -10.65 -14.67 -1.38
CA GLY A 14 -10.32 -13.89 -2.57
C GLY A 14 -9.63 -12.59 -2.22
N LEU A 15 -10.15 -11.86 -1.23
CA LEU A 15 -9.56 -10.61 -0.76
C LEU A 15 -8.18 -10.82 -0.14
N PHE A 16 -8.02 -11.89 0.66
CA PHE A 16 -6.71 -12.20 1.23
C PHE A 16 -5.67 -12.52 0.16
N LEU A 17 -6.05 -13.30 -0.83
CA LEU A 17 -5.14 -13.66 -1.93
C LEU A 17 -4.76 -12.42 -2.75
N LEU A 18 -5.72 -11.58 -3.08
CA LEU A 18 -5.46 -10.35 -3.82
C LEU A 18 -4.60 -9.38 -3.02
N GLY A 19 -4.91 -9.22 -1.74
CA GLY A 19 -4.13 -8.37 -0.86
C GLY A 19 -2.72 -8.89 -0.67
N GLY A 20 -2.58 -10.19 -0.45
CA GLY A 20 -1.27 -10.83 -0.34
C GLY A 20 -0.45 -10.70 -1.61
N ALA A 21 -1.08 -10.89 -2.77
CA ALA A 21 -0.41 -10.68 -4.05
C ALA A 21 0.06 -9.23 -4.18
N GLY A 22 -0.78 -8.28 -3.80
CA GLY A 22 -0.42 -6.86 -3.82
C GLY A 22 0.78 -6.56 -2.94
N VAL A 23 0.82 -7.14 -1.73
CA VAL A 23 1.95 -6.98 -0.82
C VAL A 23 3.23 -7.56 -1.42
N VAL A 24 3.15 -8.75 -2.00
CA VAL A 24 4.31 -9.40 -2.61
C VAL A 24 4.81 -8.60 -3.81
N ILE A 25 3.90 -8.15 -4.67
CA ILE A 25 4.25 -7.33 -5.84
C ILE A 25 4.90 -6.02 -5.38
N GLY A 26 4.32 -5.39 -4.37
CA GLY A 26 4.88 -4.16 -3.80
C GLY A 26 6.27 -4.36 -3.23
N ALA A 27 6.47 -5.47 -2.51
CA ALA A 27 7.76 -5.82 -1.94
C ALA A 27 8.81 -6.06 -3.03
N ILE A 28 8.44 -6.76 -4.09
CA ILE A 28 9.33 -6.96 -5.24
C ILE A 28 9.69 -5.62 -5.89
N GLY A 29 8.71 -4.73 -6.00
CA GLY A 29 8.93 -3.38 -6.54
C GLY A 29 9.93 -2.59 -5.72
N ILE A 30 9.81 -2.66 -4.38
CA ILE A 30 10.73 -1.96 -3.49
C ILE A 30 12.17 -2.44 -3.70
N VAL A 31 12.35 -3.74 -3.91
CA VAL A 31 13.68 -4.31 -4.11
C VAL A 31 14.22 -4.05 -5.52
N ARG A 32 13.35 -4.10 -6.54
CA ARG A 32 13.76 -4.08 -7.94
C ARG A 32 13.87 -2.71 -8.57
N PHE A 33 13.06 -1.76 -8.17
CA PHE A 33 13.07 -0.44 -8.78
C PHE A 33 14.37 0.29 -8.42
N PRO A 34 15.05 0.88 -9.41
CA PRO A 34 16.33 1.55 -9.17
C PRO A 34 16.19 2.92 -8.53
N ASP A 35 15.03 3.56 -8.70
CA ASP A 35 14.81 4.92 -8.24
C ASP A 35 14.10 4.91 -6.88
N PHE A 36 14.56 5.78 -5.98
CA PHE A 36 13.95 5.91 -4.66
C PHE A 36 12.47 6.27 -4.74
N TYR A 37 12.08 7.14 -5.65
CA TYR A 37 10.69 7.58 -5.77
C TYR A 37 9.78 6.50 -6.33
N THR A 38 10.26 5.64 -7.23
CA THR A 38 9.49 4.49 -7.68
C THR A 38 9.36 3.44 -6.59
N ARG A 39 10.36 3.31 -5.73
CA ARG A 39 10.27 2.45 -4.54
C ARG A 39 9.22 2.94 -3.57
N LEU A 40 9.09 4.25 -3.39
CA LEU A 40 8.02 4.83 -2.57
C LEU A 40 6.65 4.52 -3.14
N HIS A 41 6.52 4.57 -4.46
CA HIS A 41 5.27 4.20 -5.11
C HIS A 41 4.91 2.74 -4.87
N ALA A 42 5.88 1.83 -4.98
CA ALA A 42 5.68 0.42 -4.69
C ALA A 42 5.30 0.19 -3.23
N SER A 43 5.93 0.92 -2.32
CA SER A 43 5.57 0.88 -0.89
C SER A 43 4.12 1.33 -0.68
N GLY A 44 3.69 2.36 -1.39
CA GLY A 44 2.32 2.85 -1.33
C GLY A 44 1.30 1.79 -1.76
N ILE A 45 1.63 1.02 -2.80
CA ILE A 45 0.77 -0.08 -3.24
C ILE A 45 0.64 -1.13 -2.14
N THR A 46 1.76 -1.47 -1.49
CA THR A 46 1.77 -2.42 -0.39
C THR A 46 0.91 -1.93 0.77
N ASP A 47 1.09 -0.66 1.16
CA ASP A 47 0.43 -0.11 2.33
C ASP A 47 -1.06 0.16 2.11
N THR A 48 -1.44 0.55 0.90
CA THR A 48 -2.84 0.88 0.63
C THR A 48 -3.59 -0.29 0.03
N ALA A 49 -3.24 -0.72 -1.18
CA ALA A 49 -4.01 -1.76 -1.87
C ALA A 49 -3.89 -3.10 -1.15
N GLY A 50 -2.67 -3.51 -0.81
CA GLY A 50 -2.44 -4.80 -0.16
C GLY A 50 -3.07 -4.88 1.21
N ALA A 51 -2.73 -3.93 2.08
CA ALA A 51 -3.21 -3.93 3.46
C ALA A 51 -4.72 -3.73 3.53
N GLU A 52 -5.28 -2.82 2.73
CA GLU A 52 -6.71 -2.58 2.75
C GLU A 52 -7.51 -3.78 2.28
N LEU A 53 -7.04 -4.50 1.26
CA LEU A 53 -7.72 -5.71 0.79
C LEU A 53 -7.72 -6.80 1.87
N ILE A 54 -6.60 -6.97 2.57
CA ILE A 54 -6.50 -7.93 3.67
C ILE A 54 -7.45 -7.53 4.79
N LEU A 55 -7.51 -6.24 5.14
CA LEU A 55 -8.43 -5.75 6.17
C LEU A 55 -9.89 -5.96 5.79
N LEU A 56 -10.24 -5.75 4.52
CA LEU A 56 -11.60 -6.02 4.07
C LEU A 56 -11.96 -7.49 4.23
N GLY A 57 -11.03 -8.38 3.90
CA GLY A 57 -11.23 -9.82 4.12
C GLY A 57 -11.45 -10.12 5.60
N MET A 58 -10.68 -9.51 6.48
CA MET A 58 -10.82 -9.68 7.92
C MET A 58 -12.16 -9.14 8.42
N ILE A 59 -12.63 -8.04 7.87
CA ILE A 59 -13.94 -7.48 8.24
C ILE A 59 -15.06 -8.47 7.90
N LEU A 60 -14.98 -9.12 6.74
CA LEU A 60 -15.95 -10.13 6.35
C LEU A 60 -15.96 -11.34 7.29
N GLN A 61 -14.82 -11.66 7.88
CA GLN A 61 -14.68 -12.77 8.82
C GLN A 61 -14.86 -12.36 10.28
N ALA A 62 -15.11 -11.09 10.55
CA ALA A 62 -15.19 -10.60 11.92
C ALA A 62 -16.34 -11.25 12.68
N PRO A 63 -16.08 -11.75 13.91
CA PRO A 63 -17.12 -12.47 14.66
C PRO A 63 -18.19 -11.56 15.27
N ASN A 64 -17.89 -10.27 15.48
CA ASN A 64 -18.86 -9.37 16.08
C ASN A 64 -18.61 -7.94 15.61
N TRP A 65 -19.54 -7.05 15.99
CA TRP A 65 -19.53 -5.65 15.59
C TRP A 65 -18.30 -4.89 16.10
N LEU A 66 -17.84 -5.24 17.31
CA LEU A 66 -16.70 -4.55 17.91
C LEU A 66 -15.43 -4.77 17.09
N VAL A 67 -15.21 -5.99 16.61
CA VAL A 67 -14.06 -6.31 15.76
C VAL A 67 -14.16 -5.55 14.44
N VAL A 68 -15.35 -5.49 13.85
CA VAL A 68 -15.57 -4.72 12.62
C VAL A 68 -15.17 -3.25 12.82
N ALA A 69 -15.62 -2.66 13.91
CA ALA A 69 -15.31 -1.26 14.23
C ALA A 69 -13.81 -1.03 14.35
N LYS A 70 -13.10 -1.94 15.02
CA LYS A 70 -11.64 -1.84 15.18
C LYS A 70 -10.93 -1.95 13.84
N LEU A 71 -11.34 -2.89 13.01
CA LEU A 71 -10.71 -3.10 11.70
C LEU A 71 -10.95 -1.90 10.77
N VAL A 72 -12.15 -1.35 10.77
CA VAL A 72 -12.46 -0.15 9.99
C VAL A 72 -11.57 1.02 10.45
N PHE A 73 -11.40 1.17 11.75
CA PHE A 73 -10.59 2.23 12.31
C PHE A 73 -9.13 2.10 11.89
N VAL A 74 -8.61 0.87 11.96
CA VAL A 74 -7.24 0.58 11.53
C VAL A 74 -7.07 0.86 10.03
N GLY A 75 -8.01 0.43 9.21
CA GLY A 75 -7.97 0.65 7.77
C GLY A 75 -7.99 2.12 7.42
N PHE A 76 -8.86 2.88 8.07
CA PHE A 76 -8.92 4.33 7.89
C PHE A 76 -7.60 4.98 8.25
N PHE A 77 -7.04 4.58 9.40
CA PHE A 77 -5.78 5.15 9.88
C PHE A 77 -4.65 4.86 8.91
N LEU A 78 -4.56 3.62 8.42
CA LEU A 78 -3.53 3.25 7.43
C LEU A 78 -3.70 4.03 6.13
N PHE A 79 -4.95 4.17 5.68
CA PHE A 79 -5.24 4.89 4.44
C PHE A 79 -4.78 6.35 4.54
N MET A 80 -5.02 6.99 5.69
CA MET A 80 -4.62 8.37 5.90
C MET A 80 -3.12 8.53 6.12
N THR A 81 -2.51 7.56 6.80
CA THR A 81 -1.10 7.65 7.18
C THR A 81 -0.17 7.39 5.99
N SER A 82 -0.53 6.48 5.10
CA SER A 82 0.34 6.07 3.99
C SER A 82 0.71 7.25 3.06
N PRO A 83 -0.25 8.06 2.56
CA PRO A 83 0.12 9.22 1.72
C PRO A 83 0.95 10.25 2.48
N VAL A 84 0.64 10.47 3.75
CA VAL A 84 1.38 11.45 4.57
C VAL A 84 2.82 10.99 4.77
N SER A 85 3.02 9.72 5.12
CA SER A 85 4.36 9.15 5.30
C SER A 85 5.17 9.20 4.00
N THR A 86 4.56 8.80 2.90
CA THR A 86 5.22 8.80 1.59
C THR A 86 5.62 10.21 1.19
N HIS A 87 4.74 11.18 1.40
CA HIS A 87 5.03 12.57 1.10
C HIS A 87 6.19 13.08 1.97
N ALA A 88 6.16 12.79 3.26
CA ALA A 88 7.22 13.24 4.18
C ALA A 88 8.56 12.64 3.81
N ILE A 89 8.60 11.35 3.48
CA ILE A 89 9.84 10.67 3.08
C ILE A 89 10.35 11.23 1.76
N ALA A 90 9.46 11.44 0.78
CA ALA A 90 9.84 11.99 -0.51
C ALA A 90 10.38 13.41 -0.36
N HIS A 91 9.76 14.22 0.49
CA HIS A 91 10.22 15.58 0.75
C HIS A 91 11.59 15.58 1.43
N ALA A 92 11.79 14.72 2.42
CA ALA A 92 13.07 14.59 3.10
C ALA A 92 14.18 14.16 2.13
N ALA A 93 13.87 13.21 1.24
CA ALA A 93 14.82 12.78 0.23
C ALA A 93 15.18 13.91 -0.73
N TRP A 94 14.20 14.70 -1.13
CA TRP A 94 14.42 15.85 -2.01
C TRP A 94 15.32 16.87 -1.35
N VAL A 95 15.11 17.14 -0.06
CA VAL A 95 15.90 18.13 0.69
C VAL A 95 17.37 17.72 0.81
N VAL A 96 17.64 16.42 1.00
CA VAL A 96 19.03 15.95 1.08
C VAL A 96 19.70 15.77 -0.28
N GLY A 97 18.98 16.07 -1.37
CA GLY A 97 19.57 16.09 -2.70
C GLY A 97 19.28 14.86 -3.57
N LEU A 98 18.52 13.91 -3.05
CA LEU A 98 18.14 12.74 -3.83
C LEU A 98 17.08 13.15 -4.86
N ARG A 99 17.34 12.88 -6.12
CA ARG A 99 16.45 13.26 -7.21
C ARG A 99 15.87 12.05 -7.90
N PRO A 100 14.64 12.14 -8.46
CA PRO A 100 14.08 11.02 -9.20
C PRO A 100 14.86 10.77 -10.49
N MET A 101 14.76 9.53 -10.99
CA MET A 101 15.39 9.18 -12.28
C MET A 101 14.55 9.78 -13.41
N LEU A 102 15.01 10.92 -13.90
CA LEU A 102 14.42 11.61 -15.05
C LEU A 102 15.29 11.38 -16.27
N GLY A 103 14.85 11.90 -17.43
CA GLY A 103 15.69 11.91 -18.61
C GLY A 103 16.98 12.71 -18.36
N PRO A 104 18.04 12.49 -19.17
CA PRO A 104 19.34 13.12 -18.91
C PRO A 104 19.28 14.65 -18.76
N ASP A 105 18.50 15.30 -19.59
CA ASP A 105 18.38 16.76 -19.56
C ASP A 105 17.69 17.25 -18.29
N LEU A 106 16.61 16.60 -17.90
CA LEU A 106 15.87 16.96 -16.70
C LEU A 106 16.70 16.69 -15.45
N LYS A 107 17.51 15.63 -15.48
CA LYS A 107 18.38 15.31 -14.37
C LYS A 107 19.45 16.38 -14.18
N ARG A 108 20.00 16.91 -15.26
CA ARG A 108 20.96 18.01 -15.20
C ARG A 108 20.38 19.25 -14.58
N GLU A 109 19.19 19.61 -15.03
CA GLU A 109 18.50 20.77 -14.48
C GLU A 109 18.28 20.64 -12.98
N GLY A 110 17.93 19.45 -12.53
CA GLY A 110 17.78 19.18 -11.10
C GLY A 110 19.07 19.31 -10.34
N GLU A 111 20.19 18.94 -10.91
CA GLU A 111 21.50 19.04 -10.28
C GLU A 111 21.98 20.48 -10.20
N GLU A 112 21.65 21.31 -11.19
CA GLU A 112 22.04 22.70 -11.22
C GLU A 112 21.26 23.56 -10.23
N GLN A 113 20.09 23.11 -9.83
CA GLN A 113 19.29 23.79 -8.85
C GLN A 113 19.64 23.37 -7.43
#